data_84c1cdcff7e0976d56cb778f64ce065b
#
_entry.id   84c1cdcff7e0976d56cb778f64ce065b
#
_cell.length_a   1.000
_cell.length_b   1.000
_cell.length_c   1.000
_cell.angle_alpha   90.00
_cell.angle_beta   90.00
_cell.angle_gamma   90.00
#
_symmetry.space_group_name_H-M   'P 1'
#
loop_
_entity.id
_entity.type
_entity.pdbx_description
1 polymer ?
#
loop_
_entity_poly.entity_id
_entity_poly.type
_entity_poly.pdbx_seq_one_letter_code
_entity_poly.pdbx_strand_id
1 'polypeptide(L)'
;MKPVFFSRRHARTLSVQLNTSKCKACWKCIEACPSQVIGKIDLPWHKHALLINPDFCCGCLNCIKTCLYGAYSKNDKSGQDAVRPKGKSVLLFFINNLLLLSGAITIISGLVLQFGFHIQAARQNHDAGFRDADYEQVRGFDQMPDVWGINYSGWSAIHKVLVVCFFLLMIFHIYKHLKWYQGIISRNLMGKNVQVMILSAIFLFTSLTGIVPWLIDLLGSTSIYRFVFVEIHDKLALLLVIFLILHVVKRKNWFDAAYSKIK
;
A
#
# COMPACT_ATOMS: atom_id res chain seq x y z
N MET A 1 2.38 36.41 -22.98
CA MET A 1 2.65 35.03 -22.52
C MET A 1 4.08 34.97 -22.04
N LYS A 2 4.33 34.84 -20.74
CA LYS A 2 5.68 34.68 -20.19
C LYS A 2 6.12 33.24 -20.45
N PRO A 3 7.35 32.97 -20.96
CA PRO A 3 7.83 31.61 -21.16
C PRO A 3 7.92 30.93 -19.78
N VAL A 4 7.35 29.72 -19.69
CA VAL A 4 7.46 28.89 -18.48
C VAL A 4 8.92 28.46 -18.36
N PHE A 5 9.69 29.20 -17.58
CA PHE A 5 11.08 28.88 -17.26
C PHE A 5 11.07 27.52 -16.55
N PHE A 6 11.69 26.54 -17.18
CA PHE A 6 11.91 25.20 -16.64
C PHE A 6 12.67 25.30 -15.31
N SER A 7 11.92 25.29 -14.24
CA SER A 7 12.46 25.31 -12.88
C SER A 7 13.32 24.06 -12.67
N ARG A 8 14.52 24.21 -12.09
CA ARG A 8 15.46 23.15 -11.63
C ARG A 8 14.77 22.03 -10.81
N ARG A 9 13.49 22.23 -10.46
CA ARG A 9 12.65 21.30 -9.68
C ARG A 9 12.33 19.98 -10.38
N HIS A 10 12.38 19.94 -11.72
CA HIS A 10 12.08 18.75 -12.53
C HIS A 10 13.30 17.85 -12.76
N ALA A 11 14.46 18.21 -12.23
CA ALA A 11 15.70 17.46 -12.44
C ALA A 11 16.13 16.58 -11.26
N ARG A 12 15.41 16.58 -10.14
CA ARG A 12 15.81 15.87 -8.90
C ARG A 12 14.63 15.14 -8.25
N THR A 13 14.93 13.95 -7.70
CA THR A 13 14.11 13.23 -6.71
C THR A 13 14.86 13.14 -5.40
N LEU A 14 14.28 12.46 -4.40
CA LEU A 14 15.00 12.13 -3.15
C LEU A 14 16.27 11.29 -3.41
N SER A 15 16.21 10.38 -4.40
CA SER A 15 17.23 9.35 -4.62
C SER A 15 18.11 9.60 -5.84
N VAL A 16 17.62 10.32 -6.85
CA VAL A 16 18.35 10.51 -8.12
C VAL A 16 18.26 11.93 -8.63
N GLN A 17 19.31 12.34 -9.32
CA GLN A 17 19.41 13.61 -10.05
C GLN A 17 19.55 13.32 -11.55
N LEU A 18 18.87 14.10 -12.38
CA LEU A 18 18.94 14.06 -13.83
C LEU A 18 19.71 15.28 -14.37
N ASN A 19 20.75 15.00 -15.14
CA ASN A 19 21.43 16.00 -15.96
C ASN A 19 20.89 15.93 -17.39
N THR A 20 20.04 16.88 -17.76
CA THR A 20 19.38 16.91 -19.08
C THR A 20 20.35 17.15 -20.23
N SER A 21 21.51 17.80 -20.00
CA SER A 21 22.51 18.03 -21.03
C SER A 21 23.19 16.74 -21.53
N LYS A 22 23.26 15.70 -20.68
CA LYS A 22 23.76 14.37 -21.03
C LYS A 22 22.70 13.46 -21.66
N CYS A 23 21.42 13.86 -21.65
CA CYS A 23 20.33 13.03 -22.12
C CYS A 23 20.29 13.01 -23.66
N LYS A 24 20.34 11.82 -24.24
CA LYS A 24 20.23 11.59 -25.70
C LYS A 24 18.83 11.17 -26.15
N ALA A 25 17.81 11.40 -25.31
CA ALA A 25 16.40 11.12 -25.62
C ALA A 25 16.12 9.67 -26.12
N CYS A 26 16.85 8.69 -25.59
CA CYS A 26 16.66 7.27 -25.96
C CYS A 26 15.47 6.60 -25.27
N TRP A 27 14.84 7.25 -24.31
CA TRP A 27 13.63 6.87 -23.57
C TRP A 27 13.70 5.58 -22.71
N LYS A 28 14.79 4.83 -22.75
CA LYS A 28 14.96 3.56 -22.00
C LYS A 28 14.73 3.71 -20.49
N CYS A 29 15.06 4.88 -19.92
CA CYS A 29 14.83 5.19 -18.51
C CYS A 29 13.33 5.29 -18.14
N ILE A 30 12.48 5.70 -19.09
CA ILE A 30 11.02 5.78 -18.88
C ILE A 30 10.45 4.37 -18.74
N GLU A 31 10.86 3.45 -19.61
CA GLU A 31 10.43 2.05 -19.58
C GLU A 31 10.96 1.31 -18.35
N ALA A 32 12.19 1.65 -17.91
CA ALA A 32 12.83 1.04 -16.76
C ALA A 32 12.28 1.54 -15.41
N CYS A 33 11.51 2.65 -15.38
CA CYS A 33 11.00 3.25 -14.16
C CYS A 33 9.70 2.59 -13.70
N PRO A 34 9.68 1.75 -12.65
CA PRO A 34 8.46 1.08 -12.19
C PRO A 34 7.46 2.07 -11.58
N SER A 35 7.95 3.18 -11.02
CA SER A 35 7.11 4.21 -10.39
C SER A 35 6.66 5.31 -11.36
N GLN A 36 7.03 5.22 -12.64
CA GLN A 36 6.66 6.18 -13.70
C GLN A 36 6.93 7.65 -13.36
N VAL A 37 8.03 7.87 -12.64
CA VAL A 37 8.50 9.20 -12.25
C VAL A 37 9.06 9.98 -13.43
N ILE A 38 9.43 9.27 -14.51
CA ILE A 38 10.15 9.84 -15.65
C ILE A 38 9.20 10.00 -16.82
N GLY A 39 9.12 11.20 -17.35
CA GLY A 39 8.44 11.55 -18.59
C GLY A 39 9.42 11.96 -19.67
N LYS A 40 8.89 12.44 -20.81
CA LYS A 40 9.67 12.94 -21.92
C LYS A 40 9.23 14.34 -22.35
N ILE A 41 10.20 15.15 -22.79
CA ILE A 41 10.01 16.28 -23.68
C ILE A 41 10.51 15.84 -25.04
N ASP A 42 9.65 15.87 -26.05
CA ASP A 42 9.93 15.39 -27.38
C ASP A 42 9.45 16.41 -28.42
N LEU A 43 10.09 17.57 -28.40
CA LEU A 43 9.89 18.64 -29.39
C LEU A 43 10.94 18.54 -30.49
N PRO A 44 10.69 18.98 -31.72
CA PRO A 44 11.65 18.89 -32.83
C PRO A 44 13.05 19.43 -32.51
N TRP A 45 13.10 20.50 -31.70
CA TRP A 45 14.33 21.22 -31.33
C TRP A 45 14.80 20.97 -29.89
N HIS A 46 14.01 20.22 -29.06
CA HIS A 46 14.32 20.06 -27.63
C HIS A 46 13.80 18.72 -27.10
N LYS A 47 14.69 17.74 -26.97
CA LYS A 47 14.35 16.37 -26.56
C LYS A 47 15.18 15.93 -25.36
N HIS A 48 14.52 15.60 -24.25
CA HIS A 48 15.17 14.97 -23.11
C HIS A 48 14.13 14.37 -22.13
N ALA A 49 14.59 13.46 -21.27
CA ALA A 49 13.80 12.96 -20.14
C ALA A 49 13.61 14.05 -19.08
N LEU A 50 12.50 14.01 -18.36
CA LEU A 50 12.24 14.87 -17.20
C LEU A 50 11.59 14.06 -16.08
N LEU A 51 11.69 14.56 -14.84
CA LEU A 51 11.04 13.96 -13.68
C LEU A 51 9.68 14.62 -13.48
N ILE A 52 8.60 13.93 -13.85
CA ILE A 52 7.23 14.46 -13.81
C ILE A 52 6.59 14.33 -12.43
N ASN A 53 6.91 13.26 -11.69
CA ASN A 53 6.36 12.97 -10.37
C ASN A 53 7.48 12.59 -9.39
N PRO A 54 8.39 13.52 -9.04
CA PRO A 54 9.61 13.23 -8.27
C PRO A 54 9.33 12.66 -6.88
N ASP A 55 8.18 13.00 -6.26
CA ASP A 55 7.79 12.55 -4.92
C ASP A 55 7.44 11.05 -4.87
N PHE A 56 7.13 10.43 -6.01
CA PHE A 56 6.81 9.00 -6.11
C PHE A 56 8.03 8.12 -6.43
N CYS A 57 9.23 8.69 -6.45
CA CYS A 57 10.44 7.93 -6.71
C CYS A 57 10.70 6.92 -5.59
N CYS A 58 10.72 5.62 -5.93
CA CYS A 58 10.97 4.54 -4.97
C CYS A 58 12.46 4.29 -4.67
N GLY A 59 13.37 5.07 -5.25
CA GLY A 59 14.81 4.89 -5.04
C GLY A 59 15.41 3.61 -5.60
N CYS A 60 14.75 2.93 -6.55
CA CYS A 60 15.23 1.66 -7.13
C CYS A 60 16.49 1.79 -7.99
N LEU A 61 16.91 3.02 -8.35
CA LEU A 61 18.09 3.35 -9.15
C LEU A 61 18.13 2.72 -10.57
N ASN A 62 17.03 2.14 -11.06
CA ASN A 62 16.98 1.52 -12.39
C ASN A 62 17.27 2.52 -13.51
N CYS A 63 16.87 3.80 -13.35
CA CYS A 63 17.18 4.85 -14.30
C CYS A 63 18.69 5.10 -14.44
N ILE A 64 19.47 4.94 -13.36
CA ILE A 64 20.94 5.05 -13.40
C ILE A 64 21.51 3.84 -14.16
N LYS A 65 21.10 2.62 -13.80
CA LYS A 65 21.60 1.38 -14.41
C LYS A 65 21.30 1.28 -15.90
N THR A 66 20.15 1.81 -16.33
CA THR A 66 19.70 1.72 -17.73
C THR A 66 20.25 2.84 -18.62
N CYS A 67 20.72 3.94 -18.03
CA CYS A 67 21.18 5.09 -18.80
C CYS A 67 22.63 4.92 -19.24
N LEU A 68 22.85 4.56 -20.50
CA LEU A 68 24.20 4.42 -21.11
C LEU A 68 24.97 5.73 -21.19
N TYR A 69 24.29 6.86 -21.15
CA TYR A 69 24.90 8.20 -21.29
C TYR A 69 25.22 8.89 -19.97
N GLY A 70 25.01 8.21 -18.84
CA GLY A 70 25.28 8.76 -17.51
C GLY A 70 24.49 10.03 -17.19
N ALA A 71 23.28 10.17 -17.76
CA ALA A 71 22.42 11.33 -17.49
C ALA A 71 21.82 11.31 -16.08
N TYR A 72 21.79 10.16 -15.40
CA TYR A 72 21.32 10.02 -14.04
C TYR A 72 22.48 9.74 -13.09
N SER A 73 22.48 10.42 -11.94
CA SER A 73 23.39 10.16 -10.83
C SER A 73 22.62 9.96 -9.54
N LYS A 74 23.20 9.24 -8.58
CA LYS A 74 22.66 9.15 -7.23
C LYS A 74 22.71 10.54 -6.58
N ASN A 75 21.69 10.88 -5.82
CA ASN A 75 21.64 12.16 -5.13
C ASN A 75 22.41 12.03 -3.81
N ASP A 76 23.74 12.22 -3.85
CA ASP A 76 24.63 12.07 -2.69
C ASP A 76 24.71 13.34 -1.83
N LYS A 77 24.00 14.41 -2.20
CA LYS A 77 24.04 15.67 -1.44
C LYS A 77 23.20 15.59 -0.17
N SER A 78 23.83 15.16 0.89
CA SER A 78 23.42 15.35 2.29
C SER A 78 23.74 16.75 2.83
N GLY A 79 24.04 17.71 2.00
CA GLY A 79 24.45 19.05 2.42
C GLY A 79 24.07 20.17 1.44
N GLN A 80 23.40 21.14 1.96
CA GLN A 80 23.26 22.56 1.60
C GLN A 80 22.38 23.03 0.44
N ASP A 81 22.03 22.20 -0.58
CA ASP A 81 21.04 22.62 -1.60
C ASP A 81 19.88 21.61 -1.77
N ALA A 82 19.56 20.84 -0.74
CA ALA A 82 18.34 20.07 -0.70
C ALA A 82 17.19 21.07 -0.74
N VAL A 83 16.53 21.20 -1.90
CA VAL A 83 15.20 21.81 -1.96
C VAL A 83 14.42 21.14 -0.84
N ARG A 84 14.14 21.91 0.24
CA ARG A 84 13.30 21.44 1.36
C ARG A 84 12.10 20.76 0.73
N PRO A 85 11.76 19.53 1.13
CA PRO A 85 10.57 18.88 0.61
C PRO A 85 9.44 19.87 0.85
N LYS A 86 8.89 20.43 -0.22
CA LYS A 86 7.69 21.24 -0.10
C LYS A 86 6.63 20.33 0.51
N GLY A 87 5.85 20.79 1.45
CA GLY A 87 4.91 20.09 2.32
C GLY A 87 4.27 18.80 1.83
N LYS A 88 4.23 18.58 0.50
CA LYS A 88 3.70 17.35 -0.11
C LYS A 88 4.50 16.08 0.20
N SER A 89 5.84 16.12 0.20
CA SER A 89 6.65 14.91 0.51
C SER A 89 6.66 14.61 2.00
N VAL A 90 6.61 15.65 2.84
CA VAL A 90 6.46 15.53 4.29
C VAL A 90 5.09 14.93 4.62
N LEU A 91 4.04 15.46 4.01
CA LEU A 91 2.67 14.92 4.17
C LEU A 91 2.60 13.44 3.78
N LEU A 92 3.15 13.06 2.63
CA LEU A 92 3.17 11.65 2.18
C LEU A 92 3.95 10.76 3.14
N PHE A 93 5.06 11.25 3.72
CA PHE A 93 5.80 10.50 4.73
C PHE A 93 4.94 10.24 5.97
N PHE A 94 4.28 11.26 6.51
CA PHE A 94 3.39 11.10 7.67
C PHE A 94 2.21 10.18 7.37
N ILE A 95 1.56 10.31 6.20
CA ILE A 95 0.45 9.44 5.80
C ILE A 95 0.91 7.98 5.71
N ASN A 96 2.06 7.71 5.09
CA ASN A 96 2.57 6.36 4.94
C ASN A 96 2.96 5.74 6.29
N ASN A 97 3.51 6.52 7.24
CA ASN A 97 3.79 6.03 8.59
C ASN A 97 2.51 5.79 9.38
N LEU A 98 1.53 6.69 9.29
CA LEU A 98 0.23 6.51 9.94
C LEU A 98 -0.51 5.28 9.38
N LEU A 99 -0.44 5.07 8.08
CA LEU A 99 -1.00 3.89 7.42
C LEU A 99 -0.30 2.60 7.88
N LEU A 100 1.04 2.63 8.00
CA LEU A 100 1.80 1.49 8.51
C LEU A 100 1.44 1.16 9.97
N LEU A 101 1.35 2.17 10.82
CA LEU A 101 0.98 2.00 12.23
C LEU A 101 -0.45 1.48 12.38
N SER A 102 -1.42 2.13 11.72
CA SER A 102 -2.83 1.71 11.77
C SER A 102 -3.02 0.31 11.18
N GLY A 103 -2.31 -0.02 10.09
CA GLY A 103 -2.30 -1.35 9.51
C GLY A 103 -1.74 -2.40 10.47
N ALA A 104 -0.61 -2.11 11.14
CA ALA A 104 -0.02 -3.03 12.13
C ALA A 104 -0.98 -3.33 13.28
N ILE A 105 -1.64 -2.31 13.83
CA ILE A 105 -2.62 -2.48 14.92
C ILE A 105 -3.85 -3.25 14.44
N THR A 106 -4.33 -2.99 13.21
CA THR A 106 -5.44 -3.75 12.60
C THR A 106 -5.08 -5.21 12.40
N ILE A 107 -3.85 -5.51 11.95
CA ILE A 107 -3.35 -6.89 11.81
C ILE A 107 -3.31 -7.58 13.16
N ILE A 108 -2.79 -6.93 14.20
CA ILE A 108 -2.73 -7.50 15.56
C ILE A 108 -4.13 -7.85 16.05
N SER A 109 -5.10 -6.93 15.93
CA SER A 109 -6.48 -7.20 16.37
C SER A 109 -7.14 -8.33 15.58
N GLY A 110 -6.87 -8.44 14.27
CA GLY A 110 -7.34 -9.55 13.44
C GLY A 110 -6.72 -10.90 13.83
N LEU A 111 -5.41 -10.92 14.14
CA LEU A 111 -4.73 -12.12 14.62
C LEU A 111 -5.26 -12.58 15.98
N VAL A 112 -5.59 -11.63 16.87
CA VAL A 112 -6.24 -11.97 18.16
C VAL A 112 -7.59 -12.64 17.94
N LEU A 113 -8.42 -12.11 17.04
CA LEU A 113 -9.71 -12.74 16.70
C LEU A 113 -9.50 -14.14 16.09
N GLN A 114 -8.56 -14.28 15.16
CA GLN A 114 -8.29 -15.54 14.48
C GLN A 114 -7.75 -16.62 15.44
N PHE A 115 -6.68 -16.31 16.16
CA PHE A 115 -6.01 -17.30 17.01
C PHE A 115 -6.65 -17.42 18.40
N GLY A 116 -7.19 -16.33 18.93
CA GLY A 116 -7.80 -16.31 20.25
C GLY A 116 -9.21 -16.89 20.29
N PHE A 117 -9.96 -16.80 19.19
CA PHE A 117 -11.38 -17.19 19.15
C PHE A 117 -11.72 -18.15 18.02
N HIS A 118 -11.48 -17.80 16.74
CA HIS A 118 -11.97 -18.58 15.60
C HIS A 118 -11.38 -20.00 15.55
N ILE A 119 -10.06 -20.14 15.75
CA ILE A 119 -9.41 -21.46 15.75
C ILE A 119 -9.82 -22.29 16.95
N GLN A 120 -9.99 -21.68 18.13
CA GLN A 120 -10.45 -22.38 19.32
C GLN A 120 -11.89 -22.87 19.16
N ALA A 121 -12.79 -22.05 18.61
CA ALA A 121 -14.16 -22.45 18.31
C ALA A 121 -14.19 -23.62 17.32
N ALA A 122 -13.39 -23.58 16.27
CA ALA A 122 -13.33 -24.66 15.29
C ALA A 122 -12.86 -25.98 15.92
N ARG A 123 -11.89 -25.95 16.84
CA ARG A 123 -11.42 -27.14 17.58
C ARG A 123 -12.50 -27.71 18.48
N GLN A 124 -13.17 -26.88 19.28
CA GLN A 124 -14.22 -27.33 20.18
C GLN A 124 -15.39 -27.97 19.43
N ASN A 125 -15.78 -27.40 18.27
CA ASN A 125 -16.85 -27.95 17.43
C ASN A 125 -16.46 -29.29 16.81
N HIS A 126 -15.20 -29.45 16.39
CA HIS A 126 -14.68 -30.72 15.85
C HIS A 126 -14.66 -31.81 16.92
N ASP A 127 -14.20 -31.50 18.14
CA ASP A 127 -14.12 -32.46 19.25
C ASP A 127 -15.51 -32.84 19.77
N ALA A 128 -16.51 -31.96 19.66
CA ALA A 128 -17.90 -32.22 20.02
C ALA A 128 -18.68 -33.05 18.98
N GLY A 129 -18.08 -33.39 17.82
CA GLY A 129 -18.71 -34.17 16.78
C GLY A 129 -19.84 -33.45 16.04
N PHE A 130 -19.87 -32.12 16.07
CA PHE A 130 -20.85 -31.32 15.36
C PHE A 130 -20.72 -31.49 13.85
N ARG A 131 -21.79 -31.92 13.20
CA ARG A 131 -21.90 -31.94 11.73
C ARG A 131 -22.23 -30.53 11.24
N ASP A 132 -21.88 -30.24 9.98
CA ASP A 132 -22.05 -28.95 9.30
C ASP A 132 -23.45 -28.30 9.34
N ALA A 133 -24.47 -29.02 9.85
CA ALA A 133 -25.84 -28.54 9.92
C ALA A 133 -26.19 -27.71 11.17
N ASP A 134 -25.34 -27.72 12.22
CA ASP A 134 -25.66 -27.07 13.49
C ASP A 134 -24.95 -25.70 13.66
N TYR A 135 -24.64 -25.02 12.55
CA TYR A 135 -24.03 -23.70 12.56
C TYR A 135 -24.84 -22.60 13.27
N GLU A 136 -26.15 -22.84 13.53
CA GLU A 136 -26.96 -21.91 14.33
C GLU A 136 -26.55 -21.87 15.80
N GLN A 137 -25.88 -22.90 16.30
CA GLN A 137 -25.48 -23.05 17.70
C GLN A 137 -24.06 -22.53 18.00
N VAL A 138 -23.32 -22.03 17.00
CA VAL A 138 -22.02 -21.37 17.15
C VAL A 138 -22.17 -19.94 17.70
N ARG A 139 -23.12 -19.72 18.61
CA ARG A 139 -23.13 -18.58 19.54
C ARG A 139 -22.09 -18.71 20.65
N GLY A 140 -21.17 -19.69 20.54
CA GLY A 140 -20.18 -20.01 21.56
C GLY A 140 -19.00 -19.03 21.69
N PHE A 141 -18.89 -18.02 20.83
CA PHE A 141 -17.77 -17.06 20.97
C PHE A 141 -17.85 -16.24 22.27
N ASP A 142 -19.05 -15.93 22.75
CA ASP A 142 -19.24 -15.18 24.02
C ASP A 142 -19.00 -16.06 25.27
N GLN A 143 -18.94 -17.39 25.12
CA GLN A 143 -18.61 -18.35 26.19
C GLN A 143 -17.12 -18.69 26.22
N MET A 144 -16.32 -18.17 25.29
CA MET A 144 -14.89 -18.40 25.26
C MET A 144 -14.14 -17.58 26.30
N PRO A 145 -12.98 -18.08 26.78
CA PRO A 145 -12.15 -17.31 27.69
C PRO A 145 -11.75 -15.96 27.08
N ASP A 146 -11.77 -14.94 27.89
CA ASP A 146 -11.30 -13.62 27.52
C ASP A 146 -9.82 -13.66 27.12
N VAL A 147 -9.47 -12.93 26.07
CA VAL A 147 -8.08 -12.68 25.69
C VAL A 147 -7.68 -11.32 26.22
N TRP A 148 -6.74 -11.31 27.15
CA TRP A 148 -6.29 -10.11 27.89
C TRP A 148 -7.44 -9.36 28.60
N GLY A 149 -8.42 -10.08 29.12
CA GLY A 149 -9.56 -9.51 29.84
C GLY A 149 -10.61 -8.88 28.93
N ILE A 150 -10.57 -9.14 27.62
CA ILE A 150 -11.55 -8.66 26.64
C ILE A 150 -12.17 -9.87 25.95
N ASN A 151 -13.49 -9.92 25.93
CA ASN A 151 -14.26 -10.98 25.27
C ASN A 151 -14.26 -10.80 23.74
N TYR A 152 -14.84 -11.80 23.04
CA TYR A 152 -14.94 -11.79 21.56
C TYR A 152 -15.64 -10.54 21.01
N SER A 153 -16.78 -10.15 21.61
CA SER A 153 -17.55 -8.99 21.13
C SER A 153 -16.74 -7.69 21.27
N GLY A 154 -15.97 -7.54 22.37
CA GLY A 154 -15.07 -6.42 22.58
C GLY A 154 -13.93 -6.35 21.52
N TRP A 155 -13.26 -7.48 21.29
CA TRP A 155 -12.22 -7.55 20.25
C TRP A 155 -12.77 -7.32 18.85
N SER A 156 -13.96 -7.84 18.54
CA SER A 156 -14.67 -7.62 17.28
C SER A 156 -14.99 -6.13 17.07
N ALA A 157 -15.47 -5.45 18.11
CA ALA A 157 -15.75 -4.01 18.05
C ALA A 157 -14.48 -3.19 17.82
N ILE A 158 -13.39 -3.50 18.55
CA ILE A 158 -12.08 -2.87 18.37
C ILE A 158 -11.58 -3.07 16.94
N HIS A 159 -11.63 -4.30 16.42
CA HIS A 159 -11.18 -4.60 15.07
C HIS A 159 -11.99 -3.83 14.01
N LYS A 160 -13.33 -3.78 14.13
CA LYS A 160 -14.20 -3.03 13.22
C LYS A 160 -13.83 -1.54 13.18
N VAL A 161 -13.59 -0.90 14.33
CA VAL A 161 -13.18 0.51 14.40
C VAL A 161 -11.82 0.71 13.72
N LEU A 162 -10.83 -0.14 14.03
CA LEU A 162 -9.50 -0.07 13.45
C LEU A 162 -9.52 -0.26 11.93
N VAL A 163 -10.32 -1.20 11.42
CA VAL A 163 -10.51 -1.45 9.98
C VAL A 163 -11.09 -0.23 9.30
N VAL A 164 -12.11 0.43 9.88
CA VAL A 164 -12.70 1.66 9.30
C VAL A 164 -11.65 2.76 9.20
N CYS A 165 -10.89 3.01 10.27
CA CYS A 165 -9.81 4.00 10.26
C CYS A 165 -8.74 3.68 9.21
N PHE A 166 -8.27 2.42 9.15
CA PHE A 166 -7.29 1.97 8.19
C PHE A 166 -7.82 2.09 6.75
N PHE A 167 -9.08 1.73 6.50
CA PHE A 167 -9.72 1.79 5.20
C PHE A 167 -9.81 3.24 4.68
N LEU A 168 -10.18 4.19 5.51
CA LEU A 168 -10.21 5.61 5.15
C LEU A 168 -8.81 6.14 4.78
N LEU A 169 -7.79 5.77 5.56
CA LEU A 169 -6.40 6.13 5.27
C LEU A 169 -5.93 5.47 3.96
N MET A 170 -6.32 4.22 3.70
CA MET A 170 -5.99 3.50 2.46
C MET A 170 -6.66 4.14 1.24
N ILE A 171 -7.94 4.53 1.32
CA ILE A 171 -8.62 5.29 0.24
C ILE A 171 -7.83 6.57 -0.06
N PHE A 172 -7.44 7.32 0.96
CA PHE A 172 -6.67 8.53 0.78
C PHE A 172 -5.29 8.26 0.15
N HIS A 173 -4.61 7.19 0.57
CA HIS A 173 -3.35 6.74 -0.03
C HIS A 173 -3.52 6.40 -1.52
N ILE A 174 -4.52 5.60 -1.86
CA ILE A 174 -4.84 5.25 -3.26
C ILE A 174 -5.17 6.50 -4.06
N TYR A 175 -5.96 7.42 -3.51
CA TYR A 175 -6.30 8.69 -4.16
C TYR A 175 -5.05 9.50 -4.54
N LYS A 176 -4.05 9.58 -3.63
CA LYS A 176 -2.77 10.23 -3.93
C LYS A 176 -1.98 9.53 -5.04
N HIS A 177 -2.21 8.24 -5.25
CA HIS A 177 -1.54 7.42 -6.26
C HIS A 177 -2.36 7.20 -7.55
N LEU A 178 -3.56 7.79 -7.70
CA LEU A 178 -4.44 7.59 -8.87
C LEU A 178 -3.73 7.86 -10.20
N LYS A 179 -2.96 8.94 -10.30
CA LYS A 179 -2.20 9.26 -11.53
C LYS A 179 -1.18 8.17 -11.89
N TRP A 180 -0.63 7.49 -10.89
CA TRP A 180 0.28 6.37 -11.08
C TRP A 180 -0.48 5.14 -11.62
N TYR A 181 -1.65 4.81 -11.06
CA TYR A 181 -2.52 3.74 -11.57
C TYR A 181 -2.97 4.00 -13.01
N GLN A 182 -3.43 5.21 -13.30
CA GLN A 182 -3.79 5.63 -14.67
C GLN A 182 -2.61 5.46 -15.65
N GLY A 183 -1.40 5.84 -15.22
CA GLY A 183 -0.20 5.68 -16.04
C GLY A 183 0.19 4.21 -16.28
N ILE A 184 -0.02 3.30 -15.32
CA ILE A 184 0.23 1.86 -15.50
C ILE A 184 -0.75 1.28 -16.52
N ILE A 185 -2.03 1.61 -16.40
CA ILE A 185 -3.08 1.10 -17.30
C ILE A 185 -2.87 1.63 -18.71
N SER A 186 -2.72 2.95 -18.88
CA SER A 186 -2.59 3.59 -20.19
C SER A 186 -1.34 3.17 -20.97
N ARG A 187 -0.27 2.75 -20.28
CA ARG A 187 0.99 2.33 -20.89
C ARG A 187 1.20 0.82 -20.89
N ASN A 188 0.19 0.05 -20.52
CA ASN A 188 0.23 -1.42 -20.40
C ASN A 188 1.44 -1.94 -19.60
N LEU A 189 1.71 -1.31 -18.44
CA LEU A 189 2.84 -1.63 -17.56
C LEU A 189 2.43 -2.53 -16.39
N MET A 190 1.30 -3.21 -16.47
CA MET A 190 0.79 -4.11 -15.41
C MET A 190 1.82 -5.19 -15.08
N GLY A 191 2.44 -5.81 -16.08
CA GLY A 191 3.45 -6.85 -15.90
C GLY A 191 4.70 -6.41 -15.11
N LYS A 192 5.07 -5.12 -15.17
CA LYS A 192 6.20 -4.56 -14.40
C LYS A 192 5.83 -4.21 -12.96
N ASN A 193 4.54 -4.14 -12.63
CA ASN A 193 4.00 -3.72 -11.33
C ASN A 193 3.06 -4.76 -10.71
N VAL A 194 3.19 -6.02 -11.10
CA VAL A 194 2.32 -7.15 -10.71
C VAL A 194 2.09 -7.21 -9.20
N GLN A 195 3.13 -7.03 -8.39
CA GLN A 195 3.00 -7.10 -6.93
C GLN A 195 2.01 -6.07 -6.37
N VAL A 196 2.05 -4.81 -6.84
CA VAL A 196 1.14 -3.76 -6.35
C VAL A 196 -0.27 -4.01 -6.86
N MET A 197 -0.41 -4.51 -8.09
CA MET A 197 -1.73 -4.87 -8.65
C MET A 197 -2.37 -6.02 -7.88
N ILE A 198 -1.61 -7.08 -7.56
CA ILE A 198 -2.07 -8.20 -6.73
C ILE A 198 -2.42 -7.70 -5.33
N LEU A 199 -1.55 -6.89 -4.69
CA LEU A 199 -1.83 -6.32 -3.37
C LEU A 199 -3.14 -5.51 -3.37
N SER A 200 -3.37 -4.68 -4.40
CA SER A 200 -4.59 -3.89 -4.52
C SER A 200 -5.83 -4.77 -4.70
N ALA A 201 -5.73 -5.84 -5.49
CA ALA A 201 -6.82 -6.80 -5.70
C ALA A 201 -7.13 -7.55 -4.39
N ILE A 202 -6.11 -8.10 -3.71
CA ILE A 202 -6.29 -8.81 -2.44
C ILE A 202 -6.90 -7.86 -1.40
N PHE A 203 -6.43 -6.61 -1.30
CA PHE A 203 -7.01 -5.60 -0.39
C PHE A 203 -8.49 -5.38 -0.68
N LEU A 204 -8.88 -5.23 -1.95
CA LEU A 204 -10.28 -5.05 -2.34
C LEU A 204 -11.14 -6.26 -1.92
N PHE A 205 -10.70 -7.47 -2.24
CA PHE A 205 -11.43 -8.70 -1.88
C PHE A 205 -11.50 -8.91 -0.37
N THR A 206 -10.42 -8.65 0.37
CA THR A 206 -10.40 -8.72 1.84
C THR A 206 -11.40 -7.70 2.43
N SER A 207 -11.44 -6.47 1.90
CA SER A 207 -12.39 -5.46 2.36
C SER A 207 -13.84 -5.87 2.10
N LEU A 208 -14.15 -6.39 0.91
CA LEU A 208 -15.50 -6.85 0.56
C LEU A 208 -15.93 -8.00 1.46
N THR A 209 -15.08 -9.01 1.63
CA THR A 209 -15.41 -10.19 2.47
C THR A 209 -15.55 -9.82 3.96
N GLY A 210 -14.87 -8.78 4.45
CA GLY A 210 -15.04 -8.30 5.83
C GLY A 210 -16.27 -7.43 6.04
N ILE A 211 -16.71 -6.67 5.02
CA ILE A 211 -17.89 -5.81 5.10
C ILE A 211 -19.19 -6.65 5.07
N VAL A 212 -19.25 -7.72 4.29
CA VAL A 212 -20.45 -8.55 4.12
C VAL A 212 -20.95 -9.13 5.46
N PRO A 213 -20.13 -9.80 6.30
CA PRO A 213 -20.56 -10.28 7.62
C PRO A 213 -21.10 -9.15 8.50
N TRP A 214 -20.47 -7.99 8.47
CA TRP A 214 -20.91 -6.84 9.25
C TRP A 214 -22.29 -6.33 8.77
N LEU A 215 -22.55 -6.28 7.48
CA LEU A 215 -23.86 -5.91 6.94
C LEU A 215 -24.92 -6.95 7.31
N ILE A 216 -24.60 -8.24 7.28
CA ILE A 216 -25.51 -9.32 7.71
C ILE A 216 -25.87 -9.12 9.19
N ASP A 217 -24.90 -8.84 10.07
CA ASP A 217 -25.12 -8.55 11.49
C ASP A 217 -26.03 -7.33 11.71
N LEU A 218 -25.82 -6.25 10.95
CA LEU A 218 -26.63 -5.02 11.03
C LEU A 218 -28.09 -5.24 10.57
N LEU A 219 -28.32 -6.15 9.62
CA LEU A 219 -29.65 -6.49 9.13
C LEU A 219 -30.36 -7.52 10.05
N GLY A 220 -29.73 -7.95 11.15
CA GLY A 220 -30.28 -8.92 12.08
C GLY A 220 -30.52 -10.31 11.49
N SER A 221 -29.84 -10.64 10.40
CA SER A 221 -29.99 -11.92 9.70
C SER A 221 -29.02 -12.97 10.26
N THR A 222 -29.53 -14.17 10.54
CA THR A 222 -28.72 -15.35 10.87
C THR A 222 -28.47 -16.16 9.60
N SER A 223 -27.50 -15.73 8.80
CA SER A 223 -27.22 -16.41 7.53
C SER A 223 -25.95 -17.25 7.61
N ILE A 224 -25.99 -18.47 7.11
CA ILE A 224 -24.81 -19.35 6.94
C ILE A 224 -23.72 -18.66 6.10
N TYR A 225 -24.09 -17.79 5.17
CA TYR A 225 -23.14 -17.03 4.36
C TYR A 225 -22.20 -16.14 5.19
N ARG A 226 -22.65 -15.69 6.37
CA ARG A 226 -21.81 -14.93 7.29
C ARG A 226 -20.50 -15.67 7.63
N PHE A 227 -20.61 -16.95 7.98
CA PHE A 227 -19.45 -17.79 8.34
C PHE A 227 -18.53 -18.02 7.14
N VAL A 228 -19.11 -18.30 5.98
CA VAL A 228 -18.34 -18.48 4.74
C VAL A 228 -17.52 -17.22 4.42
N PHE A 229 -18.13 -16.03 4.55
CA PHE A 229 -17.43 -14.78 4.30
C PHE A 229 -16.36 -14.48 5.35
N VAL A 230 -16.58 -14.79 6.63
CA VAL A 230 -15.56 -14.66 7.69
C VAL A 230 -14.38 -15.58 7.38
N GLU A 231 -14.62 -16.84 7.03
CA GLU A 231 -13.56 -17.80 6.73
C GLU A 231 -12.72 -17.39 5.50
N ILE A 232 -13.37 -16.89 4.46
CA ILE A 232 -12.68 -16.34 3.27
C ILE A 232 -11.89 -15.09 3.65
N HIS A 233 -12.48 -14.20 4.46
CA HIS A 233 -11.82 -12.97 4.94
C HIS A 233 -10.54 -13.28 5.70
N ASP A 234 -10.57 -14.22 6.62
CA ASP A 234 -9.42 -14.62 7.43
C ASP A 234 -8.25 -15.11 6.57
N LYS A 235 -8.53 -15.96 5.59
CA LYS A 235 -7.53 -16.49 4.65
C LYS A 235 -6.94 -15.39 3.75
N LEU A 236 -7.79 -14.50 3.22
CA LEU A 236 -7.37 -13.37 2.41
C LEU A 236 -6.58 -12.34 3.24
N ALA A 237 -6.94 -12.12 4.50
CA ALA A 237 -6.24 -11.21 5.39
C ALA A 237 -4.81 -11.68 5.65
N LEU A 238 -4.58 -12.98 5.90
CA LEU A 238 -3.23 -13.54 6.04
C LEU A 238 -2.39 -13.35 4.76
N LEU A 239 -3.00 -13.60 3.60
CA LEU A 239 -2.34 -13.36 2.32
C LEU A 239 -2.02 -11.87 2.12
N LEU A 240 -2.95 -10.97 2.49
CA LEU A 240 -2.76 -9.52 2.45
C LEU A 240 -1.56 -9.09 3.30
N VAL A 241 -1.39 -9.63 4.50
CA VAL A 241 -0.25 -9.34 5.38
C VAL A 241 1.07 -9.65 4.69
N ILE A 242 1.19 -10.82 4.05
CA ILE A 242 2.41 -11.23 3.33
C ILE A 242 2.74 -10.22 2.23
N PHE A 243 1.76 -9.89 1.37
CA PHE A 243 1.97 -8.93 0.28
C PHE A 243 2.24 -7.50 0.77
N LEU A 244 1.65 -7.11 1.90
CA LEU A 244 1.91 -5.81 2.54
C LEU A 244 3.36 -5.73 3.05
N ILE A 245 3.85 -6.75 3.73
CA ILE A 245 5.24 -6.81 4.18
C ILE A 245 6.20 -6.70 2.98
N LEU A 246 5.96 -7.47 1.92
CA LEU A 246 6.75 -7.40 0.69
C LEU A 246 6.69 -6.00 0.05
N HIS A 247 5.54 -5.34 0.10
CA HIS A 247 5.39 -3.98 -0.41
C HIS A 247 6.22 -2.98 0.40
N VAL A 248 6.15 -3.03 1.72
CA VAL A 248 6.91 -2.14 2.62
C VAL A 248 8.40 -2.36 2.47
N VAL A 249 8.88 -3.61 2.46
CA VAL A 249 10.29 -3.95 2.29
C VAL A 249 10.84 -3.38 0.97
N LYS A 250 10.11 -3.53 -0.12
CA LYS A 250 10.51 -2.93 -1.42
C LYS A 250 10.56 -1.40 -1.41
N ARG A 251 9.84 -0.75 -0.48
CA ARG A 251 9.82 0.71 -0.34
C ARG A 251 10.79 1.25 0.71
N LYS A 252 11.57 0.39 1.38
CA LYS A 252 12.52 0.79 2.42
C LYS A 252 13.42 1.96 1.99
N ASN A 253 14.02 1.89 0.81
CA ASN A 253 14.89 2.95 0.31
C ASN A 253 14.20 4.33 0.20
N TRP A 254 12.90 4.33 -0.09
CA TRP A 254 12.11 5.56 -0.09
C TRP A 254 11.94 6.12 1.33
N PHE A 255 11.63 5.26 2.31
CA PHE A 255 11.49 5.66 3.71
C PHE A 255 12.81 6.22 4.26
N ASP A 256 13.93 5.54 4.02
CA ASP A 256 15.27 5.98 4.45
C ASP A 256 15.62 7.34 3.85
N ALA A 257 15.37 7.54 2.55
CA ALA A 257 15.60 8.80 1.87
C ALA A 257 14.65 9.92 2.32
N ALA A 258 13.43 9.61 2.69
CA ALA A 258 12.46 10.58 3.20
C ALA A 258 12.81 10.99 4.64
N TYR A 259 13.16 10.02 5.50
CA TYR A 259 13.57 10.25 6.89
C TYR A 259 14.81 11.12 7.01
N SER A 260 15.86 10.84 6.21
CA SER A 260 17.11 11.61 6.23
C SER A 260 16.96 13.10 5.85
N LYS A 261 15.79 13.49 5.34
CA LYS A 261 15.48 14.89 4.96
C LYS A 261 14.54 15.62 5.91
N ILE A 262 13.90 14.89 6.82
CA ILE A 262 13.07 15.46 7.87
C ILE A 262 13.93 15.78 9.10
N LYS A 263 15.01 15.01 9.28
CA LYS A 263 16.06 15.24 10.29
C LYS A 263 17.01 16.35 9.86
#